data_d554295d8eed10c12c152b235f877ce7
#
_entry.id   d554295d8eed10c12c152b235f877ce7
#
_cell.length_a   1.000
_cell.length_b   1.000
_cell.length_c   1.000
_cell.angle_alpha   90.00
_cell.angle_beta   90.00
_cell.angle_gamma   90.00
#
_symmetry.space_group_name_H-M   'P 1'
#
loop_
_entity.id
_entity.type
_entity.pdbx_description
1 polymer ?
#
loop_
_entity_poly.entity_id
_entity_poly.type
_entity_poly.pdbx_seq_one_letter_code
_entity_poly.pdbx_strand_id
1 'polypeptide(L)'
;MKKCLTALLVLAFALSLAACGAGGGDGTADDVSDAPKLHLEMSKNVYEDEYRADDGTLLYSEYYELPQLELQDEEGKVYAQNDNTALGAEKTKLRKLQLTFNSEMESVLASLRASAAEAAESAKEMYADDGSDFFSEGGYWTHELTISDVYETEAGLLSISAEGYTYYGGVHPNTYSCAWNFDLTTGKFLSIDTLASEKGDLEGATLQSCISQELFQQVYEQSLSELYFDDYDSYLSDFPSFATVHFTASGITVRFDNYIIAPYAAGPQVFDVGYDAFYNALSEHAQSLLEISPETAVLIDFDTAETLWAWFHMTTPPARYGSADEAEINGYTYYRADIPGVSTMAELRELVCRYFDKTLVDEWLETSGRFAESDGKLYVLSADRGYNMKIAAEEHS
;
A
#
# COMPACT_ATOMS: atom_id res chain seq x y z
N MET A 1 -40.30 -3.18 16.22
CA MET A 1 -40.24 -3.81 14.90
C MET A 1 -40.23 -2.70 13.86
N LYS A 2 -39.06 -2.13 13.55
CA LYS A 2 -38.86 -1.21 12.42
C LYS A 2 -38.02 -1.95 11.39
N LYS A 3 -38.51 -1.95 10.15
CA LYS A 3 -37.86 -2.66 9.02
C LYS A 3 -36.59 -1.93 8.63
N CYS A 4 -35.45 -2.63 8.64
CA CYS A 4 -34.22 -2.18 8.02
C CYS A 4 -34.46 -1.91 6.53
N LEU A 5 -34.20 -0.69 6.11
CA LEU A 5 -34.14 -0.33 4.71
C LEU A 5 -32.66 -0.35 4.33
N THR A 6 -32.22 -1.47 3.78
CA THR A 6 -30.88 -1.63 3.22
C THR A 6 -30.81 -0.82 1.93
N ALA A 7 -30.09 0.29 1.95
CA ALA A 7 -29.77 1.02 0.73
C ALA A 7 -28.52 0.37 0.10
N LEU A 8 -28.75 -0.44 -0.93
CA LEU A 8 -27.68 -0.99 -1.77
C LEU A 8 -27.15 0.13 -2.67
N LEU A 9 -25.92 0.57 -2.43
CA LEU A 9 -25.14 1.30 -3.43
C LEU A 9 -24.32 0.26 -4.17
N VAL A 10 -24.78 -0.15 -5.34
CA VAL A 10 -24.07 -1.10 -6.21
C VAL A 10 -23.12 -0.29 -7.07
N LEU A 11 -21.81 -0.36 -6.80
CA LEU A 11 -20.79 -0.04 -7.79
C LEU A 11 -20.39 -1.37 -8.44
N ALA A 12 -20.90 -1.62 -9.63
CA ALA A 12 -20.58 -2.81 -10.39
C ALA A 12 -19.31 -2.57 -11.22
N PHE A 13 -18.22 -3.18 -10.84
CA PHE A 13 -17.07 -3.40 -11.71
C PHE A 13 -16.84 -4.90 -11.86
N ALA A 14 -16.94 -5.37 -13.09
CA ALA A 14 -16.79 -6.78 -13.42
C ALA A 14 -15.34 -7.10 -13.76
N LEU A 15 -14.65 -7.85 -12.90
CA LEU A 15 -13.35 -8.45 -13.20
C LEU A 15 -13.49 -9.58 -14.22
N SER A 16 -13.13 -9.35 -15.47
CA SER A 16 -12.98 -10.40 -16.48
C SER A 16 -11.52 -10.83 -16.57
N LEU A 17 -11.14 -11.87 -15.86
CA LEU A 17 -9.85 -12.55 -16.00
C LEU A 17 -9.78 -13.28 -17.36
N ALA A 18 -9.18 -12.66 -18.37
CA ALA A 18 -8.85 -13.29 -19.63
C ALA A 18 -7.49 -14.04 -19.51
N ALA A 19 -7.55 -15.35 -19.26
CA ALA A 19 -6.38 -16.22 -19.36
C ALA A 19 -6.08 -16.57 -20.82
N CYS A 20 -5.04 -15.98 -21.42
CA CYS A 20 -4.47 -16.44 -22.68
C CYS A 20 -3.57 -17.66 -22.45
N GLY A 21 -4.07 -18.87 -22.73
CA GLY A 21 -3.29 -20.09 -22.85
C GLY A 21 -3.30 -20.58 -24.29
N ALA A 22 -2.17 -20.47 -25.00
CA ALA A 22 -1.98 -21.08 -26.32
C ALA A 22 -1.49 -22.52 -26.16
N GLY A 23 -2.26 -23.50 -26.66
CA GLY A 23 -1.85 -24.89 -26.77
C GLY A 23 -2.83 -25.66 -27.64
N GLY A 24 -2.46 -25.94 -28.90
CA GLY A 24 -3.28 -26.67 -29.85
C GLY A 24 -3.40 -28.16 -29.49
N GLY A 25 -4.58 -28.69 -29.72
CA GLY A 25 -4.92 -30.11 -29.64
C GLY A 25 -6.33 -30.35 -30.16
N ASP A 26 -6.41 -30.97 -31.34
CA ASP A 26 -7.62 -31.36 -32.02
C ASP A 26 -8.43 -32.39 -31.20
N GLY A 27 -9.71 -32.18 -31.03
CA GLY A 27 -10.59 -33.17 -30.39
C GLY A 27 -11.93 -32.63 -29.91
N THR A 28 -12.95 -32.79 -30.75
CA THR A 28 -14.39 -32.85 -30.43
C THR A 28 -15.02 -31.74 -29.60
N ALA A 29 -15.81 -30.92 -30.29
CA ALA A 29 -16.80 -30.08 -29.68
C ALA A 29 -17.77 -30.94 -28.82
N ASP A 30 -17.72 -30.72 -27.51
CA ASP A 30 -18.85 -30.97 -26.62
C ASP A 30 -18.69 -30.16 -25.33
N ASP A 31 -19.79 -29.53 -24.98
CA ASP A 31 -20.09 -28.90 -23.70
C ASP A 31 -19.30 -27.62 -23.34
N VAL A 32 -19.72 -26.51 -23.97
CA VAL A 32 -19.60 -25.21 -23.32
C VAL A 32 -20.46 -25.28 -22.06
N SER A 33 -19.83 -25.49 -20.93
CA SER A 33 -20.47 -25.51 -19.62
C SER A 33 -21.24 -24.19 -19.45
N ASP A 34 -22.57 -24.30 -19.40
CA ASP A 34 -23.54 -23.23 -19.09
C ASP A 34 -23.42 -22.80 -17.61
N ALA A 35 -22.25 -23.00 -16.99
CA ALA A 35 -22.01 -22.60 -15.63
C ALA A 35 -21.81 -21.07 -15.59
N PRO A 36 -22.53 -20.34 -14.74
CA PRO A 36 -22.41 -18.90 -14.63
C PRO A 36 -20.97 -18.54 -14.25
N LYS A 37 -20.42 -17.48 -14.87
CA LYS A 37 -19.16 -16.89 -14.43
C LYS A 37 -19.38 -16.24 -13.08
N LEU A 38 -18.50 -16.51 -12.14
CA LEU A 38 -18.55 -15.93 -10.81
C LEU A 38 -17.43 -14.91 -10.62
N HIS A 39 -17.75 -13.87 -9.86
CA HIS A 39 -16.79 -12.85 -9.41
C HIS A 39 -17.04 -12.52 -7.94
N LEU A 40 -16.10 -11.80 -7.32
CA LEU A 40 -16.28 -11.20 -6.01
C LEU A 40 -16.74 -9.75 -6.20
N GLU A 41 -17.74 -9.36 -5.45
CA GLU A 41 -18.27 -8.00 -5.41
C GLU A 41 -18.11 -7.45 -4.00
N MET A 42 -17.62 -6.22 -3.88
CA MET A 42 -17.53 -5.55 -2.58
C MET A 42 -18.89 -4.95 -2.23
N SER A 43 -19.38 -5.27 -1.06
CA SER A 43 -20.55 -4.70 -0.42
C SER A 43 -20.22 -4.22 0.98
N LYS A 44 -21.17 -3.64 1.69
CA LYS A 44 -21.00 -3.25 3.08
C LYS A 44 -22.10 -3.79 3.97
N ASN A 45 -21.74 -4.23 5.16
CA ASN A 45 -22.67 -4.52 6.25
C ASN A 45 -22.73 -3.33 7.19
N VAL A 46 -23.94 -2.99 7.62
CA VAL A 46 -24.20 -1.95 8.62
C VAL A 46 -24.64 -2.61 9.90
N TYR A 47 -23.98 -2.23 10.98
CA TYR A 47 -24.26 -2.66 12.34
C TYR A 47 -24.57 -1.44 13.18
N GLU A 48 -25.72 -1.45 13.86
CA GLU A 48 -26.17 -0.36 14.72
C GLU A 48 -26.80 -0.93 16.00
N ASP A 49 -26.50 -0.34 17.15
CA ASP A 49 -27.15 -0.66 18.40
C ASP A 49 -27.18 0.58 19.32
N GLU A 50 -28.11 0.54 20.28
CA GLU A 50 -28.30 1.60 21.27
C GLU A 50 -28.42 1.00 22.67
N TYR A 51 -27.70 1.59 23.61
CA TYR A 51 -27.77 1.22 25.04
C TYR A 51 -28.47 2.32 25.81
N ARG A 52 -29.54 1.94 26.51
CA ARG A 52 -30.39 2.85 27.26
C ARG A 52 -30.47 2.49 28.73
N ALA A 53 -30.62 3.50 29.59
CA ALA A 53 -30.97 3.32 30.99
C ALA A 53 -32.40 2.78 31.14
N ASP A 54 -32.75 2.34 32.36
CA ASP A 54 -34.08 1.79 32.68
C ASP A 54 -35.23 2.78 32.44
N ASP A 55 -34.96 4.07 32.53
CA ASP A 55 -35.93 5.15 32.29
C ASP A 55 -36.03 5.53 30.80
N GLY A 56 -35.24 4.88 29.92
CA GLY A 56 -35.19 5.09 28.49
C GLY A 56 -34.18 6.12 27.99
N THR A 57 -33.41 6.76 28.87
CA THR A 57 -32.34 7.69 28.51
C THR A 57 -31.31 6.98 27.67
N LEU A 58 -30.95 7.55 26.49
CA LEU A 58 -29.88 7.03 25.63
C LEU A 58 -28.55 7.31 26.29
N LEU A 59 -27.72 6.28 26.49
CA LEU A 59 -26.42 6.38 27.13
C LEU A 59 -25.30 6.21 26.14
N TYR A 60 -25.45 5.27 25.19
CA TYR A 60 -24.44 4.95 24.19
C TYR A 60 -25.10 4.48 22.89
N SER A 61 -24.49 4.84 21.77
CA SER A 61 -24.87 4.34 20.45
C SER A 61 -23.65 3.87 19.67
N GLU A 62 -23.81 2.83 18.85
CA GLU A 62 -22.80 2.38 17.92
C GLU A 62 -23.37 2.35 16.49
N TYR A 63 -22.49 2.66 15.52
CA TYR A 63 -22.78 2.55 14.09
C TYR A 63 -21.51 2.14 13.35
N TYR A 64 -21.51 0.95 12.73
CA TYR A 64 -20.36 0.45 12.00
C TYR A 64 -20.72 0.03 10.60
N GLU A 65 -20.03 0.58 9.60
CA GLU A 65 -19.99 0.08 8.25
C GLU A 65 -18.72 -0.77 8.09
N LEU A 66 -18.89 -2.06 7.80
CA LEU A 66 -17.77 -2.96 7.53
C LEU A 66 -17.87 -3.50 6.11
N PRO A 67 -16.74 -3.53 5.36
CA PRO A 67 -16.73 -4.09 4.02
C PRO A 67 -16.95 -5.61 4.08
N GLN A 68 -17.57 -6.14 3.05
CA GLN A 68 -17.83 -7.55 2.86
C GLN A 68 -17.61 -7.90 1.39
N LEU A 69 -17.00 -9.05 1.11
CA LEU A 69 -16.98 -9.63 -0.23
C LEU A 69 -18.15 -10.58 -0.42
N GLU A 70 -18.85 -10.44 -1.51
CA GLU A 70 -19.94 -11.32 -1.94
C GLU A 70 -19.52 -12.07 -3.21
N LEU A 71 -19.83 -13.38 -3.26
CA LEU A 71 -19.64 -14.18 -4.45
C LEU A 71 -20.92 -14.07 -5.28
N GLN A 72 -20.83 -13.49 -6.47
CA GLN A 72 -21.97 -13.24 -7.36
C GLN A 72 -21.72 -13.82 -8.75
N ASP A 73 -22.79 -14.05 -9.50
CA ASP A 73 -22.74 -14.32 -10.93
C ASP A 73 -23.03 -13.05 -11.76
N GLU A 74 -22.88 -13.18 -13.08
CA GLU A 74 -23.11 -12.06 -14.03
C GLU A 74 -24.55 -11.51 -13.98
N GLU A 75 -25.51 -12.25 -13.41
CA GLU A 75 -26.89 -11.83 -13.22
C GLU A 75 -27.11 -11.14 -11.86
N GLY A 76 -26.06 -11.04 -11.03
CA GLY A 76 -26.11 -10.43 -9.69
C GLY A 76 -26.70 -11.35 -8.62
N LYS A 77 -26.79 -12.66 -8.88
CA LYS A 77 -27.22 -13.63 -7.88
C LYS A 77 -26.09 -13.89 -6.88
N VAL A 78 -26.34 -13.60 -5.61
CA VAL A 78 -25.43 -13.85 -4.51
C VAL A 78 -25.45 -15.33 -4.11
N TYR A 79 -24.27 -15.90 -3.97
CA TYR A 79 -24.05 -17.27 -3.47
C TYR A 79 -23.66 -17.23 -1.98
N ALA A 80 -24.58 -17.65 -1.11
CA ALA A 80 -24.36 -17.65 0.33
C ALA A 80 -23.06 -18.38 0.72
N GLN A 81 -22.37 -17.94 1.78
CA GLN A 81 -21.11 -18.53 2.22
C GLN A 81 -21.21 -20.01 2.59
N ASN A 82 -22.37 -20.45 3.07
CA ASN A 82 -22.67 -21.84 3.44
C ASN A 82 -23.27 -22.67 2.28
N ASP A 83 -23.35 -22.11 1.08
CA ASP A 83 -23.81 -22.86 -0.09
C ASP A 83 -22.71 -23.82 -0.56
N ASN A 84 -22.93 -25.13 -0.29
CA ASN A 84 -22.03 -26.23 -0.61
C ASN A 84 -22.32 -26.84 -2.00
N THR A 85 -23.03 -26.18 -2.88
CA THR A 85 -23.17 -26.66 -4.27
C THR A 85 -21.77 -26.86 -4.85
N ALA A 86 -21.56 -27.99 -5.57
CA ALA A 86 -20.27 -28.36 -6.14
C ALA A 86 -19.76 -27.26 -7.08
N LEU A 87 -18.89 -26.42 -6.52
CA LEU A 87 -18.26 -25.32 -7.23
C LEU A 87 -17.00 -25.89 -7.91
N GLY A 88 -16.76 -25.56 -9.18
CA GLY A 88 -15.52 -25.89 -9.88
C GLY A 88 -14.29 -25.29 -9.18
N ALA A 89 -13.09 -25.61 -9.63
CA ALA A 89 -11.83 -25.17 -8.99
C ALA A 89 -11.73 -23.62 -8.87
N GLU A 90 -12.16 -22.90 -9.89
CA GLU A 90 -12.17 -21.43 -9.90
C GLU A 90 -13.10 -20.85 -8.82
N LYS A 91 -14.32 -21.36 -8.75
CA LYS A 91 -15.31 -21.00 -7.74
C LYS A 91 -14.82 -21.29 -6.33
N THR A 92 -14.07 -22.38 -6.14
CA THR A 92 -13.46 -22.72 -4.86
C THR A 92 -12.41 -21.70 -4.47
N LYS A 93 -11.62 -21.19 -5.43
CA LYS A 93 -10.64 -20.11 -5.18
C LYS A 93 -11.34 -18.82 -4.73
N LEU A 94 -12.34 -18.34 -5.48
CA LEU A 94 -13.11 -17.14 -5.13
C LEU A 94 -13.77 -17.25 -3.75
N ARG A 95 -14.35 -18.42 -3.45
CA ARG A 95 -14.94 -18.68 -2.12
C ARG A 95 -13.91 -18.58 -1.01
N LYS A 96 -12.70 -19.09 -1.22
CA LYS A 96 -11.63 -18.98 -0.24
C LYS A 96 -11.23 -17.53 0.01
N LEU A 97 -11.11 -16.70 -1.04
CA LEU A 97 -10.81 -15.28 -0.94
C LEU A 97 -11.91 -14.57 -0.13
N GLN A 98 -13.17 -14.80 -0.48
CA GLN A 98 -14.32 -14.27 0.24
C GLN A 98 -14.27 -14.61 1.74
N LEU A 99 -14.07 -15.90 2.06
CA LEU A 99 -14.06 -16.34 3.46
C LEU A 99 -12.87 -15.73 4.22
N THR A 100 -11.70 -15.62 3.61
CA THR A 100 -10.54 -15.01 4.25
C THR A 100 -10.81 -13.54 4.60
N PHE A 101 -11.31 -12.76 3.64
CA PHE A 101 -11.61 -11.35 3.85
C PHE A 101 -12.73 -11.17 4.90
N ASN A 102 -13.85 -11.87 4.74
CA ASN A 102 -14.99 -11.71 5.62
C ASN A 102 -14.70 -12.16 7.06
N SER A 103 -13.85 -13.19 7.25
CA SER A 103 -13.41 -13.62 8.58
C SER A 103 -12.59 -12.55 9.31
N GLU A 104 -11.78 -11.77 8.58
CA GLU A 104 -11.08 -10.63 9.16
C GLU A 104 -12.09 -9.53 9.58
N MET A 105 -13.06 -9.22 8.74
CA MET A 105 -14.10 -8.25 9.07
C MET A 105 -14.97 -8.69 10.27
N GLU A 106 -15.25 -9.99 10.42
CA GLU A 106 -15.89 -10.54 11.60
C GLU A 106 -15.04 -10.34 12.86
N SER A 107 -13.71 -10.46 12.75
CA SER A 107 -12.78 -10.20 13.87
C SER A 107 -12.74 -8.72 14.24
N VAL A 108 -12.75 -7.84 13.25
CA VAL A 108 -12.87 -6.37 13.46
C VAL A 108 -14.18 -6.04 14.17
N LEU A 109 -15.31 -6.57 13.70
CA LEU A 109 -16.61 -6.36 14.33
C LEU A 109 -16.62 -6.84 15.79
N ALA A 110 -16.04 -8.01 16.06
CA ALA A 110 -15.94 -8.54 17.41
C ALA A 110 -15.16 -7.62 18.36
N SER A 111 -14.06 -7.04 17.87
CA SER A 111 -13.26 -6.05 18.62
C SER A 111 -14.02 -4.75 18.86
N LEU A 112 -14.71 -4.22 17.84
CA LEU A 112 -15.54 -3.02 17.96
C LEU A 112 -16.65 -3.22 19.01
N ARG A 113 -17.36 -4.34 18.95
CA ARG A 113 -18.43 -4.67 19.91
C ARG A 113 -17.92 -4.90 21.32
N ALA A 114 -16.73 -5.46 21.50
CA ALA A 114 -16.12 -5.58 22.82
C ALA A 114 -15.85 -4.20 23.43
N SER A 115 -15.26 -3.28 22.67
CA SER A 115 -15.03 -1.89 23.08
C SER A 115 -16.34 -1.13 23.33
N ALA A 116 -17.36 -1.36 22.50
CA ALA A 116 -18.69 -0.78 22.69
C ALA A 116 -19.36 -1.24 23.98
N ALA A 117 -19.26 -2.53 24.31
CA ALA A 117 -19.82 -3.06 25.55
C ALA A 117 -19.16 -2.45 26.80
N GLU A 118 -17.83 -2.28 26.78
CA GLU A 118 -17.09 -1.61 27.85
C GLU A 118 -17.49 -0.13 27.98
N ALA A 119 -17.61 0.57 26.87
CA ALA A 119 -18.04 1.97 26.84
C ALA A 119 -19.49 2.13 27.34
N ALA A 120 -20.40 1.26 26.93
CA ALA A 120 -21.79 1.27 27.36
C ALA A 120 -21.92 1.03 28.88
N GLU A 121 -21.15 0.10 29.45
CA GLU A 121 -21.18 -0.13 30.92
C GLU A 121 -20.58 1.07 31.67
N SER A 122 -19.50 1.67 31.17
CA SER A 122 -18.92 2.89 31.75
C SER A 122 -19.91 4.08 31.70
N ALA A 123 -20.64 4.24 30.60
CA ALA A 123 -21.68 5.27 30.46
C ALA A 123 -22.82 5.05 31.47
N LYS A 124 -23.20 3.80 31.71
CA LYS A 124 -24.21 3.42 32.66
C LYS A 124 -23.78 3.67 34.11
N GLU A 125 -22.54 3.33 34.46
CA GLU A 125 -21.96 3.66 35.76
C GLU A 125 -21.95 5.18 36.01
N MET A 126 -21.47 5.94 35.03
CA MET A 126 -21.44 7.41 35.08
C MET A 126 -22.84 8.00 35.25
N TYR A 127 -23.85 7.49 34.56
CA TYR A 127 -25.24 7.92 34.69
C TYR A 127 -25.81 7.61 36.07
N ALA A 128 -25.48 6.44 36.63
CA ALA A 128 -25.98 6.03 37.98
C ALA A 128 -25.36 6.84 39.11
N ASP A 129 -24.07 7.17 39.04
CA ASP A 129 -23.32 7.84 40.11
C ASP A 129 -23.60 9.34 40.19
N ASP A 130 -23.79 10.01 39.04
CA ASP A 130 -23.78 11.47 38.99
C ASP A 130 -25.10 12.06 38.46
N GLY A 131 -26.05 11.20 38.01
CA GLY A 131 -27.26 11.64 37.30
C GLY A 131 -26.94 12.65 36.23
N SER A 132 -25.76 12.49 35.55
CA SER A 132 -24.99 13.57 34.93
C SER A 132 -25.90 14.41 34.05
N ASP A 133 -25.83 15.71 34.20
CA ASP A 133 -26.54 16.69 33.42
C ASP A 133 -26.34 16.40 31.90
N PHE A 134 -25.17 15.88 31.53
CA PHE A 134 -24.85 15.51 30.15
C PHE A 134 -25.88 14.55 29.54
N PHE A 135 -26.19 13.41 30.16
CA PHE A 135 -27.16 12.45 29.63
C PHE A 135 -28.60 12.96 29.81
N SER A 136 -28.87 13.68 30.90
CA SER A 136 -30.18 14.25 31.15
C SER A 136 -30.57 15.37 30.21
N GLU A 137 -29.57 16.10 29.66
CA GLU A 137 -29.72 17.13 28.63
C GLU A 137 -29.75 16.54 27.19
N GLY A 138 -29.71 15.23 27.04
CA GLY A 138 -29.78 14.52 25.78
C GLY A 138 -28.42 14.23 25.10
N GLY A 139 -27.33 14.40 25.83
CA GLY A 139 -26.01 13.89 25.41
C GLY A 139 -25.96 12.37 25.52
N TYR A 140 -25.15 11.74 24.70
CA TYR A 140 -24.86 10.30 24.76
C TYR A 140 -23.44 10.04 24.21
N TRP A 141 -22.88 8.91 24.59
CA TRP A 141 -21.62 8.46 24.07
C TRP A 141 -21.84 7.77 22.72
N THR A 142 -20.89 7.87 21.82
CA THR A 142 -21.02 7.20 20.52
C THR A 142 -19.66 6.68 20.00
N HIS A 143 -19.76 5.60 19.23
CA HIS A 143 -18.65 5.06 18.44
C HIS A 143 -19.17 4.73 17.04
N GLU A 144 -18.58 5.36 16.05
CA GLU A 144 -18.96 5.21 14.65
C GLU A 144 -17.74 4.80 13.82
N LEU A 145 -17.95 3.96 12.82
CA LEU A 145 -16.97 3.62 11.81
C LEU A 145 -17.68 3.62 10.46
N THR A 146 -17.22 4.45 9.53
CA THR A 146 -17.81 4.59 8.19
C THR A 146 -16.76 4.38 7.11
N ILE A 147 -17.11 3.62 6.07
CA ILE A 147 -16.25 3.46 4.90
C ILE A 147 -16.13 4.82 4.20
N SER A 148 -14.90 5.31 4.03
CA SER A 148 -14.60 6.62 3.44
C SER A 148 -14.21 6.52 1.97
N ASP A 149 -13.47 5.48 1.57
CA ASP A 149 -13.08 5.27 0.18
C ASP A 149 -12.86 3.78 -0.13
N VAL A 150 -13.01 3.43 -1.42
CA VAL A 150 -12.77 2.09 -1.96
C VAL A 150 -12.07 2.24 -3.30
N TYR A 151 -10.90 1.64 -3.41
CA TYR A 151 -10.13 1.56 -4.65
C TYR A 151 -9.88 0.10 -5.00
N GLU A 152 -10.21 -0.28 -6.23
CA GLU A 152 -10.01 -1.63 -6.75
C GLU A 152 -9.39 -1.55 -8.14
N THR A 153 -8.47 -2.48 -8.44
CA THR A 153 -7.84 -2.63 -9.76
C THR A 153 -8.33 -3.91 -10.43
N GLU A 154 -8.39 -3.91 -11.76
CA GLU A 154 -8.67 -5.14 -12.53
C GLU A 154 -7.60 -6.22 -12.27
N ALA A 155 -6.40 -5.81 -11.88
CA ALA A 155 -5.29 -6.69 -11.53
C ALA A 155 -5.46 -7.39 -10.17
N GLY A 156 -6.40 -6.96 -9.33
CA GLY A 156 -6.80 -7.63 -8.11
C GLY A 156 -6.29 -7.00 -6.81
N LEU A 157 -5.94 -5.73 -6.79
CA LEU A 157 -5.80 -4.96 -5.56
C LEU A 157 -7.17 -4.46 -5.12
N LEU A 158 -7.55 -4.71 -3.87
CA LEU A 158 -8.67 -4.08 -3.20
C LEU A 158 -8.14 -3.29 -2.00
N SER A 159 -8.37 -1.99 -1.99
CA SER A 159 -7.98 -1.07 -0.90
C SER A 159 -9.21 -0.33 -0.40
N ILE A 160 -9.46 -0.43 0.89
CA ILE A 160 -10.64 0.17 1.53
C ILE A 160 -10.16 0.99 2.71
N SER A 161 -10.58 2.24 2.80
CA SER A 161 -10.36 3.08 3.98
C SER A 161 -11.68 3.34 4.71
N ALA A 162 -11.58 3.52 6.02
CA ALA A 162 -12.70 3.87 6.89
C ALA A 162 -12.27 4.90 7.93
N GLU A 163 -13.20 5.75 8.32
CA GLU A 163 -13.02 6.74 9.38
C GLU A 163 -13.85 6.39 10.59
N GLY A 164 -13.18 6.35 11.73
CA GLY A 164 -13.80 6.15 13.02
C GLY A 164 -14.01 7.47 13.76
N TYR A 165 -15.09 7.55 14.50
CA TYR A 165 -15.44 8.67 15.36
C TYR A 165 -15.89 8.15 16.73
N THR A 166 -15.31 8.69 17.79
CA THR A 166 -15.72 8.35 19.15
C THR A 166 -15.96 9.61 19.97
N TYR A 167 -17.02 9.61 20.76
CA TYR A 167 -17.28 10.66 21.73
C TYR A 167 -17.78 10.07 23.04
N TYR A 168 -17.04 10.31 24.11
CA TYR A 168 -17.30 9.78 25.44
C TYR A 168 -17.50 10.91 26.48
N GLY A 169 -18.21 11.97 26.08
CA GLY A 169 -18.57 13.07 26.97
C GLY A 169 -17.43 14.04 27.32
N GLY A 170 -16.33 14.05 26.54
CA GLY A 170 -15.21 14.96 26.74
C GLY A 170 -15.39 16.33 26.08
N VAL A 171 -14.29 17.12 26.09
CA VAL A 171 -14.26 18.46 25.47
C VAL A 171 -14.41 18.39 23.94
N HIS A 172 -13.96 17.30 23.32
CA HIS A 172 -14.03 17.07 21.90
C HIS A 172 -14.11 15.56 21.60
N PRO A 173 -14.64 15.17 20.44
CA PRO A 173 -14.58 13.79 19.96
C PRO A 173 -13.14 13.39 19.63
N ASN A 174 -12.92 12.09 19.43
CA ASN A 174 -11.70 11.56 18.85
C ASN A 174 -12.04 10.92 17.50
N THR A 175 -11.16 11.10 16.51
CA THR A 175 -11.25 10.46 15.21
C THR A 175 -10.04 9.57 14.98
N TYR A 176 -10.24 8.46 14.27
CA TYR A 176 -9.18 7.54 13.89
C TYR A 176 -9.46 7.00 12.49
N SER A 177 -8.45 6.39 11.87
CA SER A 177 -8.57 5.79 10.55
C SER A 177 -8.23 4.30 10.57
N CYS A 178 -8.83 3.58 9.64
CA CYS A 178 -8.54 2.18 9.33
C CYS A 178 -8.35 2.02 7.83
N ALA A 179 -7.52 1.05 7.41
CA ALA A 179 -7.46 0.62 6.03
C ALA A 179 -7.26 -0.89 5.92
N TRP A 180 -7.85 -1.47 4.88
CA TRP A 180 -7.71 -2.88 4.53
C TRP A 180 -7.27 -2.96 3.08
N ASN A 181 -6.00 -3.33 2.88
CA ASN A 181 -5.43 -3.56 1.57
C ASN A 181 -5.38 -5.07 1.35
N PHE A 182 -6.06 -5.57 0.34
CA PHE A 182 -6.23 -7.00 0.13
C PHE A 182 -5.90 -7.40 -1.31
N ASP A 183 -5.14 -8.47 -1.46
CA ASP A 183 -4.78 -9.06 -2.74
C ASP A 183 -5.79 -10.15 -3.11
N LEU A 184 -6.68 -9.85 -4.06
CA LEU A 184 -7.68 -10.76 -4.60
C LEU A 184 -7.09 -11.91 -5.43
N THR A 185 -5.80 -11.87 -5.76
CA THR A 185 -5.13 -12.95 -6.48
C THR A 185 -4.61 -14.05 -5.55
N THR A 186 -4.12 -13.66 -4.36
CA THR A 186 -3.52 -14.55 -3.37
C THR A 186 -4.35 -14.75 -2.11
N GLY A 187 -5.26 -13.82 -1.80
CA GLY A 187 -6.07 -13.83 -0.59
C GLY A 187 -5.29 -13.38 0.66
N LYS A 188 -4.37 -12.45 0.50
CA LYS A 188 -3.57 -11.92 1.61
C LYS A 188 -3.88 -10.43 1.84
N PHE A 189 -3.91 -10.03 3.10
CA PHE A 189 -3.82 -8.62 3.45
C PHE A 189 -2.40 -8.11 3.20
N LEU A 190 -2.32 -6.91 2.67
CA LEU A 190 -1.08 -6.26 2.25
C LEU A 190 -0.65 -5.22 3.28
N SER A 191 0.64 -5.19 3.56
CA SER A 191 1.32 -4.17 4.36
C SER A 191 2.53 -3.65 3.57
N ILE A 192 3.13 -2.57 4.01
CA ILE A 192 4.36 -2.04 3.40
C ILE A 192 5.44 -3.13 3.29
N ASP A 193 5.62 -3.94 4.34
CA ASP A 193 6.61 -5.02 4.34
C ASP A 193 6.31 -6.10 3.29
N THR A 194 5.04 -6.47 3.11
CA THR A 194 4.64 -7.52 2.15
C THR A 194 4.68 -7.05 0.70
N LEU A 195 4.62 -5.75 0.47
CA LEU A 195 4.69 -5.12 -0.85
C LEU A 195 6.14 -4.87 -1.30
N ALA A 196 7.06 -4.75 -0.35
CA ALA A 196 8.44 -4.38 -0.61
C ALA A 196 9.19 -5.40 -1.47
N SER A 197 10.07 -4.90 -2.34
CA SER A 197 11.14 -5.69 -2.95
C SER A 197 12.17 -6.09 -1.87
N GLU A 198 12.64 -7.32 -1.88
CA GLU A 198 13.72 -7.76 -0.98
C GLU A 198 15.03 -7.00 -1.17
N LYS A 199 15.22 -6.39 -2.34
CA LYS A 199 16.45 -5.68 -2.71
C LYS A 199 16.32 -4.16 -2.73
N GLY A 200 15.12 -3.65 -2.51
CA GLY A 200 14.81 -2.24 -2.69
C GLY A 200 14.68 -1.84 -4.17
N ASP A 201 14.82 -0.54 -4.44
CA ASP A 201 14.90 0.03 -5.77
C ASP A 201 16.31 -0.16 -6.41
N LEU A 202 16.59 0.52 -7.51
CA LEU A 202 17.91 0.44 -8.19
C LEU A 202 19.08 0.95 -7.34
N GLU A 203 18.84 1.82 -6.37
CA GLU A 203 19.85 2.35 -5.44
C GLU A 203 19.88 1.59 -4.11
N GLY A 204 19.03 0.57 -3.94
CA GLY A 204 18.91 -0.23 -2.74
C GLY A 204 18.06 0.43 -1.64
N ALA A 205 17.34 1.50 -1.97
CA ALA A 205 16.40 2.12 -1.04
C ALA A 205 15.17 1.21 -0.82
N THR A 206 14.80 1.01 0.44
CA THR A 206 13.63 0.20 0.79
C THR A 206 12.34 0.93 0.46
N LEU A 207 11.24 0.20 0.25
CA LEU A 207 9.92 0.78 0.04
C LEU A 207 9.56 1.79 1.14
N GLN A 208 9.80 1.43 2.40
CA GLN A 208 9.56 2.33 3.53
C GLN A 208 10.41 3.59 3.44
N SER A 209 11.70 3.49 3.07
CA SER A 209 12.57 4.68 2.97
C SER A 209 12.17 5.60 1.81
N CYS A 210 11.76 5.07 0.67
CA CYS A 210 11.26 5.86 -0.45
C CYS A 210 10.02 6.68 -0.05
N ILE A 211 9.05 6.03 0.58
CA ILE A 211 7.83 6.71 1.05
C ILE A 211 8.17 7.72 2.16
N SER A 212 9.00 7.36 3.15
CA SER A 212 9.41 8.28 4.22
C SER A 212 10.09 9.53 3.67
N GLN A 213 10.96 9.38 2.67
CA GLN A 213 11.64 10.51 2.04
C GLN A 213 10.63 11.49 1.43
N GLU A 214 9.61 11.00 0.76
CA GLU A 214 8.54 11.83 0.21
C GLU A 214 7.73 12.53 1.31
N LEU A 215 7.41 11.84 2.41
CA LEU A 215 6.77 12.48 3.57
C LEU A 215 7.61 13.64 4.13
N PHE A 216 8.92 13.45 4.32
CA PHE A 216 9.82 14.50 4.76
C PHE A 216 9.89 15.67 3.78
N GLN A 217 9.92 15.38 2.48
CA GLN A 217 9.95 16.41 1.44
C GLN A 217 8.69 17.26 1.50
N GLN A 218 7.50 16.66 1.59
CA GLN A 218 6.24 17.39 1.69
C GLN A 218 6.16 18.24 2.96
N VAL A 219 6.63 17.73 4.10
CA VAL A 219 6.71 18.53 5.34
C VAL A 219 7.62 19.76 5.17
N TYR A 220 8.76 19.57 4.52
CA TYR A 220 9.69 20.67 4.24
C TYR A 220 9.11 21.71 3.28
N GLU A 221 8.56 21.28 2.15
CA GLU A 221 8.02 22.16 1.11
C GLU A 221 6.82 22.98 1.59
N GLN A 222 5.97 22.37 2.42
CA GLN A 222 4.79 23.03 2.98
C GLN A 222 5.08 23.75 4.29
N SER A 223 6.31 23.72 4.79
CA SER A 223 6.73 24.35 6.05
C SER A 223 5.89 23.92 7.26
N LEU A 224 5.52 22.62 7.32
CA LEU A 224 4.64 22.06 8.35
C LEU A 224 5.35 21.75 9.66
N SER A 225 6.68 21.71 9.69
CA SER A 225 7.47 21.30 10.86
C SER A 225 7.17 22.11 12.14
N GLU A 226 6.78 23.39 12.00
CA GLU A 226 6.43 24.24 13.14
C GLU A 226 5.07 23.87 13.79
N LEU A 227 4.24 23.09 13.08
CA LEU A 227 2.93 22.63 13.55
C LEU A 227 3.03 21.28 14.27
N TYR A 228 4.14 20.58 14.10
CA TYR A 228 4.31 19.21 14.56
C TYR A 228 5.03 19.12 15.92
N PHE A 229 4.90 17.97 16.59
CA PHE A 229 5.66 17.69 17.80
C PHE A 229 7.15 17.53 17.48
N ASP A 230 8.02 17.76 18.46
CA ASP A 230 9.48 17.75 18.26
C ASP A 230 10.04 16.42 17.73
N ASP A 231 9.31 15.32 17.91
CA ASP A 231 9.72 13.95 17.55
C ASP A 231 8.98 13.40 16.29
N TYR A 232 8.29 14.27 15.54
CA TYR A 232 7.51 13.87 14.36
C TYR A 232 8.34 13.11 13.31
N ASP A 233 9.62 13.39 13.20
CA ASP A 233 10.54 12.76 12.27
C ASP A 233 10.69 11.25 12.50
N SER A 234 10.62 10.81 13.77
CA SER A 234 10.62 9.39 14.10
C SER A 234 9.36 8.67 13.62
N TYR A 235 8.21 9.33 13.69
CA TYR A 235 6.95 8.79 13.19
C TYR A 235 6.89 8.76 11.65
N LEU A 236 7.42 9.78 10.97
CA LEU A 236 7.54 9.75 9.50
C LEU A 236 8.47 8.62 9.03
N SER A 237 9.56 8.37 9.75
CA SER A 237 10.51 7.30 9.43
C SER A 237 9.92 5.91 9.62
N ASP A 238 9.09 5.72 10.64
CA ASP A 238 8.42 4.46 10.98
C ASP A 238 6.90 4.55 10.75
N PHE A 239 6.49 5.27 9.69
CA PHE A 239 5.08 5.51 9.39
C PHE A 239 4.22 4.22 9.34
N PRO A 240 4.70 3.04 8.91
CA PRO A 240 3.87 1.84 8.90
C PRO A 240 3.35 1.42 10.27
N SER A 241 4.04 1.83 11.35
CA SER A 241 3.62 1.54 12.73
C SER A 241 2.62 2.56 13.30
N PHE A 242 2.49 3.74 12.68
CA PHE A 242 1.77 4.88 13.25
C PHE A 242 0.72 5.50 12.33
N ALA A 243 0.75 5.17 11.06
CA ALA A 243 -0.14 5.74 10.06
C ALA A 243 -1.01 4.66 9.40
N THR A 244 -2.16 5.08 8.95
CA THR A 244 -3.00 4.29 8.05
C THR A 244 -2.54 4.53 6.61
N VAL A 245 -2.36 3.44 5.86
CA VAL A 245 -1.96 3.48 4.45
C VAL A 245 -3.06 2.89 3.58
N HIS A 246 -3.50 3.64 2.59
CA HIS A 246 -4.57 3.28 1.69
C HIS A 246 -4.15 3.58 0.25
N PHE A 247 -4.42 2.67 -0.70
CA PHE A 247 -4.12 2.85 -2.10
C PHE A 247 -5.19 3.67 -2.81
N THR A 248 -4.74 4.46 -3.77
CA THR A 248 -5.56 5.27 -4.67
C THR A 248 -5.14 5.06 -6.13
N ALA A 249 -5.84 5.65 -7.06
CA ALA A 249 -5.46 5.57 -8.48
C ALA A 249 -4.11 6.23 -8.81
N SER A 250 -3.63 7.15 -7.98
CA SER A 250 -2.39 7.91 -8.23
C SER A 250 -1.21 7.51 -7.34
N GLY A 251 -1.45 6.73 -6.29
CA GLY A 251 -0.43 6.36 -5.32
C GLY A 251 -1.03 5.79 -4.05
N ILE A 252 -0.51 6.23 -2.92
CA ILE A 252 -1.05 5.91 -1.59
C ILE A 252 -1.34 7.20 -0.82
N THR A 253 -2.33 7.13 0.05
CA THR A 253 -2.55 8.11 1.10
C THR A 253 -1.97 7.56 2.41
N VAL A 254 -1.11 8.33 3.07
CA VAL A 254 -0.55 8.05 4.40
C VAL A 254 -1.19 9.01 5.38
N ARG A 255 -1.94 8.50 6.35
CA ARG A 255 -2.68 9.32 7.31
C ARG A 255 -2.23 9.04 8.74
N PHE A 256 -1.76 10.07 9.40
CA PHE A 256 -1.51 10.10 10.84
C PHE A 256 -2.74 10.69 11.54
N ASP A 257 -3.30 9.95 12.46
CA ASP A 257 -4.46 10.41 13.23
C ASP A 257 -4.08 11.54 14.21
N ASN A 258 -5.08 12.15 14.82
CA ASN A 258 -4.89 13.21 15.81
C ASN A 258 -3.91 12.76 16.89
N TYR A 259 -3.05 13.68 17.36
CA TYR A 259 -2.05 13.46 18.40
C TYR A 259 -0.88 12.52 18.04
N ILE A 260 -0.79 12.01 16.83
CA ILE A 260 0.37 11.20 16.42
C ILE A 260 1.57 12.11 16.16
N ILE A 261 1.47 13.02 15.19
CA ILE A 261 2.57 13.93 14.83
C ILE A 261 2.24 15.39 15.07
N ALA A 262 0.97 15.72 15.35
CA ALA A 262 0.49 17.08 15.52
C ALA A 262 -0.56 17.17 16.64
N PRO A 263 -0.76 18.34 17.28
CA PRO A 263 -1.81 18.54 18.26
C PRO A 263 -3.20 18.45 17.63
N TYR A 264 -4.21 18.12 18.43
CA TYR A 264 -5.60 17.96 17.97
C TYR A 264 -6.12 19.10 17.10
N ALA A 265 -5.76 20.33 17.42
CA ALA A 265 -6.20 21.50 16.69
C ALA A 265 -5.69 21.56 15.22
N ALA A 266 -4.63 20.83 14.91
CA ALA A 266 -4.12 20.70 13.54
C ALA A 266 -4.91 19.64 12.73
N GLY A 267 -5.71 18.79 13.40
CA GLY A 267 -6.42 17.69 12.77
C GLY A 267 -5.51 16.51 12.40
N PRO A 268 -6.06 15.47 11.76
CA PRO A 268 -5.26 14.39 11.18
C PRO A 268 -4.34 14.96 10.09
N GLN A 269 -3.13 14.40 9.98
CA GLN A 269 -2.18 14.79 8.95
C GLN A 269 -2.19 13.77 7.83
N VAL A 270 -2.44 14.21 6.60
CA VAL A 270 -2.65 13.36 5.43
C VAL A 270 -1.66 13.74 4.34
N PHE A 271 -0.95 12.74 3.82
CA PHE A 271 0.03 12.88 2.76
C PHE A 271 -0.34 11.97 1.60
N ASP A 272 -0.40 12.52 0.40
CA ASP A 272 -0.54 11.74 -0.82
C ASP A 272 0.85 11.52 -1.41
N VAL A 273 1.23 10.24 -1.56
CA VAL A 273 2.52 9.82 -2.11
C VAL A 273 2.29 9.14 -3.45
N GLY A 274 2.80 9.73 -4.52
CA GLY A 274 2.65 9.21 -5.88
C GLY A 274 3.40 7.89 -6.10
N TYR A 275 2.90 7.06 -7.01
CA TYR A 275 3.58 5.81 -7.38
C TYR A 275 5.01 6.04 -7.88
N ASP A 276 5.27 7.15 -8.56
CA ASP A 276 6.60 7.54 -9.05
C ASP A 276 7.64 7.60 -7.93
N ALA A 277 7.26 7.97 -6.72
CA ALA A 277 8.17 8.04 -5.58
C ALA A 277 8.66 6.67 -5.07
N PHE A 278 7.91 5.57 -5.31
CA PHE A 278 8.21 4.28 -4.65
C PHE A 278 8.00 3.04 -5.51
N TYR A 279 7.49 3.17 -6.75
CA TYR A 279 7.14 2.02 -7.60
C TYR A 279 8.30 1.04 -7.79
N ASN A 280 9.51 1.54 -7.99
CA ASN A 280 10.70 0.74 -8.22
C ASN A 280 11.17 -0.05 -6.97
N ALA A 281 10.69 0.33 -5.79
CA ALA A 281 10.96 -0.38 -4.54
C ALA A 281 9.91 -1.46 -4.21
N LEU A 282 8.84 -1.57 -5.02
CA LEU A 282 7.84 -2.63 -4.91
C LEU A 282 8.37 -3.96 -5.46
N SER A 283 7.89 -5.06 -4.90
CA SER A 283 8.08 -6.40 -5.48
C SER A 283 7.37 -6.51 -6.84
N GLU A 284 7.85 -7.39 -7.72
CA GLU A 284 7.21 -7.63 -9.04
C GLU A 284 5.72 -8.01 -8.87
N HIS A 285 5.38 -8.76 -7.83
CA HIS A 285 3.99 -9.10 -7.54
C HIS A 285 3.18 -7.86 -7.16
N ALA A 286 3.70 -7.01 -6.28
CA ALA A 286 3.03 -5.77 -5.89
C ALA A 286 2.82 -4.85 -7.10
N GLN A 287 3.84 -4.67 -7.95
CA GLN A 287 3.73 -3.92 -9.20
C GLN A 287 2.63 -4.48 -10.12
N SER A 288 2.50 -5.81 -10.20
CA SER A 288 1.49 -6.47 -11.03
C SER A 288 0.04 -6.27 -10.55
N LEU A 289 -0.17 -5.82 -9.32
CA LEU A 289 -1.48 -5.51 -8.76
C LEU A 289 -1.94 -4.07 -9.07
N LEU A 290 -1.03 -3.20 -9.51
CA LEU A 290 -1.29 -1.77 -9.69
C LEU A 290 -1.66 -1.45 -11.14
N GLU A 291 -2.51 -0.46 -11.31
CA GLU A 291 -2.85 0.15 -12.59
C GLU A 291 -2.19 1.52 -12.66
N ILE A 292 -1.05 1.59 -13.34
CA ILE A 292 -0.26 2.82 -13.46
C ILE A 292 -0.73 3.62 -14.67
N SER A 293 -1.06 4.90 -14.46
CA SER A 293 -1.41 5.80 -15.56
C SER A 293 -0.24 5.98 -16.53
N PRO A 294 -0.48 6.25 -17.82
CA PRO A 294 0.59 6.53 -18.76
C PRO A 294 1.49 7.69 -18.33
N GLU A 295 0.93 8.70 -17.69
CA GLU A 295 1.66 9.86 -17.17
C GLU A 295 2.59 9.45 -16.04
N THR A 296 2.10 8.66 -15.08
CA THR A 296 2.89 8.15 -13.96
C THR A 296 3.98 7.19 -14.46
N ALA A 297 3.69 6.34 -15.45
CA ALA A 297 4.68 5.45 -16.05
C ALA A 297 5.86 6.24 -16.67
N VAL A 298 5.58 7.38 -17.32
CA VAL A 298 6.63 8.26 -17.85
C VAL A 298 7.49 8.85 -16.75
N LEU A 299 6.91 9.24 -15.61
CA LEU A 299 7.67 9.76 -14.45
C LEU A 299 8.58 8.68 -13.86
N ILE A 300 8.07 7.46 -13.67
CA ILE A 300 8.85 6.30 -13.19
C ILE A 300 10.02 5.98 -14.17
N ASP A 301 9.74 5.97 -15.46
CA ASP A 301 10.76 5.72 -16.48
C ASP A 301 11.81 6.84 -16.50
N PHE A 302 11.41 8.09 -16.33
CA PHE A 302 12.31 9.23 -16.30
C PHE A 302 13.23 9.18 -15.09
N ASP A 303 12.71 8.94 -13.90
CA ASP A 303 13.49 8.79 -12.66
C ASP A 303 14.51 7.65 -12.77
N THR A 304 14.06 6.50 -13.30
CA THR A 304 14.94 5.36 -13.60
C THR A 304 16.06 5.74 -14.58
N ALA A 305 15.72 6.45 -15.65
CA ALA A 305 16.70 6.89 -16.64
C ALA A 305 17.70 7.90 -16.04
N GLU A 306 17.23 8.83 -15.18
CA GLU A 306 18.10 9.78 -14.50
C GLU A 306 19.10 9.07 -13.58
N THR A 307 18.63 8.12 -12.77
CA THR A 307 19.48 7.27 -11.92
C THR A 307 20.54 6.52 -12.74
N LEU A 308 20.14 5.86 -13.82
CA LEU A 308 21.06 5.14 -14.69
C LEU A 308 22.09 6.07 -15.35
N TRP A 309 21.65 7.24 -15.81
CA TRP A 309 22.56 8.25 -16.36
C TRP A 309 23.55 8.75 -15.31
N ALA A 310 23.10 9.00 -14.08
CA ALA A 310 23.94 9.48 -12.99
C ALA A 310 25.05 8.47 -12.63
N TRP A 311 24.80 7.16 -12.74
CA TRP A 311 25.81 6.13 -12.49
C TRP A 311 27.02 6.24 -13.42
N PHE A 312 26.82 6.69 -14.66
CA PHE A 312 27.93 6.90 -15.59
C PHE A 312 28.64 8.24 -15.41
N HIS A 313 27.94 9.27 -14.87
CA HIS A 313 28.43 10.65 -14.92
C HIS A 313 28.65 11.28 -13.55
N MET A 314 27.88 10.93 -12.52
CA MET A 314 27.83 11.70 -11.28
C MET A 314 27.99 10.86 -10.01
N THR A 315 27.28 9.75 -9.90
CA THR A 315 27.14 8.96 -8.65
C THR A 315 27.83 7.61 -8.79
N THR A 316 28.05 6.96 -7.64
CA THR A 316 28.53 5.58 -7.61
C THR A 316 27.34 4.65 -7.48
N PRO A 317 27.16 3.66 -8.39
CA PRO A 317 26.12 2.65 -8.26
C PRO A 317 26.25 1.86 -6.96
N PRO A 318 25.18 1.21 -6.48
CA PRO A 318 25.24 0.35 -5.30
C PRO A 318 26.32 -0.72 -5.40
N ALA A 319 27.12 -0.88 -4.34
CA ALA A 319 28.24 -1.79 -4.31
C ALA A 319 28.43 -2.43 -2.94
N ARG A 320 28.99 -3.63 -2.92
CA ARG A 320 29.39 -4.34 -1.70
C ARG A 320 30.79 -3.96 -1.32
N TYR A 321 30.93 -3.30 -0.18
CA TYR A 321 32.20 -2.86 0.35
C TYR A 321 32.76 -3.91 1.33
N GLY A 322 33.84 -4.60 0.95
CA GLY A 322 34.55 -5.57 1.79
C GLY A 322 35.64 -6.28 1.01
N SER A 323 36.70 -6.71 1.68
CA SER A 323 37.85 -7.33 1.03
C SER A 323 37.58 -8.58 0.19
N ALA A 324 36.43 -9.24 0.43
CA ALA A 324 35.99 -10.38 -0.36
C ALA A 324 35.28 -9.97 -1.67
N ASP A 325 34.87 -8.72 -1.78
CA ASP A 325 34.12 -8.13 -2.89
C ASP A 325 34.93 -7.07 -3.67
N GLU A 326 36.24 -6.98 -3.40
CA GLU A 326 37.18 -6.11 -4.09
C GLU A 326 37.87 -6.83 -5.26
N ALA A 327 38.18 -6.08 -6.32
CA ALA A 327 38.99 -6.52 -7.45
C ALA A 327 39.92 -5.39 -7.91
N GLU A 328 41.21 -5.71 -8.05
CA GLU A 328 42.19 -4.81 -8.67
C GLU A 328 42.15 -4.95 -10.20
N ILE A 329 41.65 -3.92 -10.88
CA ILE A 329 41.48 -3.90 -12.34
C ILE A 329 42.18 -2.66 -12.89
N ASN A 330 43.18 -2.85 -13.76
CA ASN A 330 43.96 -1.77 -14.37
C ASN A 330 44.63 -0.80 -13.35
N GLY A 331 44.97 -1.29 -12.13
CA GLY A 331 45.56 -0.49 -11.09
C GLY A 331 44.61 0.33 -10.22
N TYR A 332 43.30 0.06 -10.36
CA TYR A 332 42.23 0.65 -9.55
C TYR A 332 41.46 -0.41 -8.80
N THR A 333 41.04 -0.08 -7.56
CA THR A 333 40.19 -0.95 -6.75
C THR A 333 38.72 -0.76 -7.14
N TYR A 334 38.10 -1.83 -7.61
CA TYR A 334 36.69 -1.90 -7.90
C TYR A 334 35.97 -2.74 -6.85
N TYR A 335 34.71 -2.44 -6.56
CA TYR A 335 33.84 -3.16 -5.64
C TYR A 335 32.75 -3.89 -6.40
N ARG A 336 32.37 -5.06 -5.92
CA ARG A 336 31.32 -5.85 -6.55
C ARG A 336 30.00 -5.07 -6.59
N ALA A 337 29.39 -4.95 -7.78
CA ALA A 337 28.09 -4.29 -7.91
C ALA A 337 27.01 -5.01 -7.10
N ASP A 338 26.14 -4.23 -6.46
CA ASP A 338 24.95 -4.70 -5.73
C ASP A 338 23.66 -4.14 -6.30
N ILE A 339 23.56 -4.15 -7.60
CA ILE A 339 22.43 -3.63 -8.37
C ILE A 339 21.37 -4.74 -8.50
N PRO A 340 20.11 -4.50 -8.12
CA PRO A 340 19.03 -5.47 -8.26
C PRO A 340 18.90 -6.02 -9.69
N GLY A 341 18.95 -7.36 -9.85
CA GLY A 341 18.80 -8.02 -11.14
C GLY A 341 19.99 -7.90 -12.11
N VAL A 342 21.11 -7.26 -11.71
CA VAL A 342 22.28 -7.03 -12.56
C VAL A 342 23.53 -7.60 -11.91
N SER A 343 24.15 -8.59 -12.54
CA SER A 343 25.32 -9.30 -12.03
C SER A 343 26.50 -9.28 -13.01
N THR A 344 26.23 -8.95 -14.29
CA THR A 344 27.21 -8.96 -15.40
C THR A 344 27.13 -7.67 -16.21
N MET A 345 28.17 -7.38 -17.01
CA MET A 345 28.18 -6.23 -17.93
C MET A 345 27.08 -6.35 -19.00
N ALA A 346 26.76 -7.56 -19.43
CA ALA A 346 25.71 -7.79 -20.40
C ALA A 346 24.31 -7.43 -19.85
N GLU A 347 24.03 -7.81 -18.60
CA GLU A 347 22.77 -7.45 -17.92
C GLU A 347 22.69 -5.95 -17.64
N LEU A 348 23.79 -5.30 -17.24
CA LEU A 348 23.84 -3.84 -17.10
C LEU A 348 23.53 -3.15 -18.43
N ARG A 349 24.18 -3.61 -19.52
CA ARG A 349 23.93 -3.08 -20.86
C ARG A 349 22.48 -3.25 -21.27
N GLU A 350 21.89 -4.42 -21.03
CA GLU A 350 20.48 -4.68 -21.33
C GLU A 350 19.56 -3.73 -20.57
N LEU A 351 19.79 -3.54 -19.27
CA LEU A 351 19.03 -2.60 -18.44
C LEU A 351 19.09 -1.18 -19.01
N VAL A 352 20.30 -0.65 -19.23
CA VAL A 352 20.48 0.74 -19.68
C VAL A 352 19.94 0.97 -21.08
N CYS A 353 20.04 -0.04 -21.98
CA CYS A 353 19.48 0.03 -23.34
C CYS A 353 17.93 0.03 -23.39
N ARG A 354 17.25 -0.16 -22.29
CA ARG A 354 15.78 0.05 -22.22
C ARG A 354 15.42 1.54 -22.25
N TYR A 355 16.31 2.39 -21.77
CA TYR A 355 16.09 3.82 -21.59
C TYR A 355 16.90 4.69 -22.56
N PHE A 356 18.04 4.20 -23.06
CA PHE A 356 18.97 4.96 -23.89
C PHE A 356 19.33 4.25 -25.19
N ASP A 357 19.75 5.04 -26.20
CA ASP A 357 20.25 4.48 -27.49
C ASP A 357 21.45 3.56 -27.26
N LYS A 358 21.45 2.42 -27.95
CA LYS A 358 22.48 1.38 -27.80
C LYS A 358 23.88 1.88 -28.09
N THR A 359 24.04 2.77 -29.09
CA THR A 359 25.35 3.32 -29.46
C THR A 359 25.91 4.19 -28.34
N LEU A 360 25.03 4.99 -27.71
CA LEU A 360 25.38 5.84 -26.59
C LEU A 360 25.75 5.01 -25.34
N VAL A 361 25.00 3.95 -25.08
CA VAL A 361 25.28 3.03 -23.97
C VAL A 361 26.64 2.33 -24.16
N ASP A 362 26.93 1.86 -25.36
CA ASP A 362 28.21 1.22 -25.69
C ASP A 362 29.39 2.21 -25.49
N GLU A 363 29.22 3.47 -25.91
CA GLU A 363 30.19 4.53 -25.67
C GLU A 363 30.42 4.79 -24.18
N TRP A 364 29.34 4.86 -23.36
CA TRP A 364 29.47 5.06 -21.92
C TRP A 364 30.17 3.90 -21.21
N LEU A 365 29.86 2.66 -21.60
CA LEU A 365 30.50 1.47 -21.03
C LEU A 365 32.00 1.41 -21.37
N GLU A 366 32.40 1.88 -22.57
CA GLU A 366 33.80 1.91 -23.00
C GLU A 366 34.59 3.07 -22.36
N THR A 367 33.95 4.23 -22.19
CA THR A 367 34.67 5.48 -21.87
C THR A 367 34.57 5.89 -20.41
N SER A 368 33.51 5.54 -19.67
CA SER A 368 33.31 6.01 -18.30
C SER A 368 34.30 5.44 -17.30
N GLY A 369 34.82 4.23 -17.55
CA GLY A 369 35.66 3.51 -16.58
C GLY A 369 34.96 3.18 -15.24
N ARG A 370 33.65 3.42 -15.15
CA ARG A 370 32.86 3.22 -13.91
C ARG A 370 32.59 1.76 -13.62
N PHE A 371 32.47 0.95 -14.66
CA PHE A 371 32.13 -0.46 -14.58
C PHE A 371 33.24 -1.32 -15.15
N ALA A 372 33.45 -2.48 -14.57
CA ALA A 372 34.35 -3.49 -15.06
C ALA A 372 33.78 -4.89 -14.81
N GLU A 373 34.18 -5.86 -15.63
CA GLU A 373 33.84 -7.26 -15.42
C GLU A 373 35.08 -8.08 -15.11
N SER A 374 35.03 -8.91 -14.08
CA SER A 374 36.07 -9.85 -13.72
C SER A 374 35.44 -11.16 -13.25
N ASP A 375 35.92 -12.29 -13.77
CA ASP A 375 35.39 -13.65 -13.46
C ASP A 375 33.87 -13.76 -13.65
N GLY A 376 33.32 -13.09 -14.68
CA GLY A 376 31.90 -13.09 -14.98
C GLY A 376 31.04 -12.35 -13.96
N LYS A 377 31.60 -11.43 -13.21
CA LYS A 377 30.92 -10.60 -12.22
C LYS A 377 31.14 -9.13 -12.53
N LEU A 378 30.09 -8.34 -12.32
CA LEU A 378 30.14 -6.89 -12.44
C LEU A 378 30.74 -6.24 -11.22
N TYR A 379 31.62 -5.27 -11.46
CA TYR A 379 32.26 -4.43 -10.45
C TYR A 379 32.06 -2.96 -10.81
N VAL A 380 32.01 -2.11 -9.81
CA VAL A 380 31.91 -0.65 -9.93
C VAL A 380 33.12 0.04 -9.31
N LEU A 381 33.61 1.09 -9.94
CA LEU A 381 34.65 1.94 -9.39
C LEU A 381 34.03 2.86 -8.35
N SER A 382 34.41 2.71 -7.09
CA SER A 382 34.08 3.67 -6.03
C SER A 382 34.93 4.92 -6.24
N ALA A 383 34.38 5.88 -6.97
CA ALA A 383 35.05 7.17 -7.14
C ALA A 383 34.68 8.08 -5.98
N ASP A 384 35.64 8.35 -5.10
CA ASP A 384 35.54 9.44 -4.15
C ASP A 384 35.40 10.77 -4.94
N ARG A 385 34.55 11.71 -4.48
CA ARG A 385 34.36 13.02 -5.15
C ARG A 385 35.67 13.75 -5.47
N GLY A 386 36.72 13.52 -4.68
CA GLY A 386 38.07 14.03 -4.89
C GLY A 386 38.77 13.45 -6.11
N TYR A 387 38.44 12.23 -6.53
CA TYR A 387 39.09 11.57 -7.67
C TYR A 387 38.57 12.11 -9.01
N ASN A 388 37.26 12.33 -9.11
CA ASN A 388 36.64 12.90 -10.32
C ASN A 388 37.11 14.33 -10.60
N MET A 389 37.36 15.13 -9.57
CA MET A 389 37.93 16.47 -9.75
C MET A 389 39.39 16.43 -10.23
N LYS A 390 40.16 15.36 -9.95
CA LYS A 390 41.49 15.16 -10.45
C LYS A 390 41.53 14.78 -11.92
N ILE A 391 40.64 13.87 -12.34
CA ILE A 391 40.53 13.48 -13.76
C ILE A 391 40.11 14.69 -14.60
N ALA A 392 39.11 15.46 -14.19
CA ALA A 392 38.69 16.67 -14.87
C ALA A 392 39.80 17.75 -14.94
N ALA A 393 40.70 17.80 -13.94
CA ALA A 393 41.82 18.73 -13.96
C ALA A 393 42.99 18.28 -14.86
N GLU A 394 43.13 16.98 -15.11
CA GLU A 394 44.16 16.41 -16.00
C GLU A 394 43.74 16.47 -17.48
N GLU A 395 42.43 16.45 -17.78
CA GLU A 395 41.91 16.61 -19.16
C GLU A 395 41.91 18.08 -19.66
N HIS A 396 42.08 19.04 -18.75
CA HIS A 396 42.15 20.48 -19.05
C HIS A 396 43.55 21.11 -18.89
N SER A 397 44.59 20.31 -18.67
CA SER A 397 46.00 20.73 -18.59
C SER A 397 46.78 20.24 -19.80
#